data_f792909b27bf2f4df72fdd1914000d6c
#
_entry.id   f792909b27bf2f4df72fdd1914000d6c
#
_cell.length_a   1.000
_cell.length_b   1.000
_cell.length_c   1.000
_cell.angle_alpha   90.00
_cell.angle_beta   90.00
_cell.angle_gamma   90.00
#
_symmetry.space_group_name_H-M   'P 1'
#
loop_
_entity.id
_entity.type
_entity.pdbx_description
1 polymer ?
#
loop_
_entity_poly.entity_id
_entity_poly.type
_entity_poly.pdbx_seq_one_letter_code
_entity_poly.pdbx_strand_id
1 'polypeptide(L)'
;MISYNTDVSELSEDDLAGFFVGWPTPPSPAQHLAVLRGSYRVVVARSHDTVVGFVNMISDGVLTAFIPWLEVRPEFQGQGIGTELMRRVLAEAEHLYSVDLVCDEELRPYYERLGGVALTGMIWRNRAACEG
;
A
#
# COMPACT_ATOMS: atom_id res chain seq x y z
N MET A 1 9.50 12.57 -13.76
CA MET A 1 9.49 11.11 -14.01
C MET A 1 9.33 10.35 -12.70
N ILE A 2 8.49 9.34 -12.70
CA ILE A 2 8.26 8.53 -11.51
C ILE A 2 9.06 7.23 -11.64
N SER A 3 9.82 6.90 -10.61
CA SER A 3 10.53 5.63 -10.52
C SER A 3 9.88 4.73 -9.47
N TYR A 4 10.01 3.43 -9.64
CA TYR A 4 9.41 2.43 -8.76
C TYR A 4 10.46 1.42 -8.35
N ASN A 5 10.50 1.04 -7.09
CA ASN A 5 11.36 -0.05 -6.67
C ASN A 5 10.78 -0.78 -5.44
N THR A 6 11.34 -1.95 -5.18
CA THR A 6 10.87 -2.83 -4.10
C THR A 6 11.82 -2.84 -2.90
N ASP A 7 12.94 -2.14 -2.98
CA ASP A 7 13.92 -2.11 -1.89
C ASP A 7 13.54 -1.02 -0.89
N VAL A 8 13.33 -1.40 0.37
CA VAL A 8 12.98 -0.48 1.45
C VAL A 8 14.13 -0.24 2.42
N SER A 9 15.31 -0.77 2.12
CA SER A 9 16.45 -0.71 3.06
C SER A 9 16.93 0.71 3.32
N GLU A 10 16.76 1.61 2.36
CA GLU A 10 17.20 3.01 2.48
C GLU A 10 16.08 3.99 2.84
N LEU A 11 14.86 3.50 3.05
CA LEU A 11 13.77 4.37 3.49
C LEU A 11 14.04 4.87 4.90
N SER A 12 13.72 6.15 5.12
CA SER A 12 13.78 6.77 6.44
C SER A 12 12.40 7.23 6.88
N GLU A 13 12.27 7.57 8.15
CA GLU A 13 11.01 8.11 8.67
C GLU A 13 10.65 9.43 7.97
N ASP A 14 11.64 10.25 7.63
CA ASP A 14 11.40 11.51 6.93
C ASP A 14 10.77 11.29 5.55
N ASP A 15 11.13 10.22 4.87
CA ASP A 15 10.55 9.87 3.57
C ASP A 15 9.06 9.59 3.67
N LEU A 16 8.59 9.18 4.83
CA LEU A 16 7.22 8.70 5.03
C LEU A 16 6.33 9.70 5.76
N ALA A 17 6.84 10.86 6.12
CA ALA A 17 6.03 11.89 6.75
C ALA A 17 4.96 12.41 5.79
N GLY A 18 3.76 12.66 6.30
CA GLY A 18 2.69 13.27 5.52
C GLY A 18 1.78 12.33 4.77
N PHE A 19 1.96 11.01 4.90
CA PHE A 19 0.99 10.05 4.41
C PHE A 19 -0.19 9.92 5.38
N PHE A 20 -1.21 9.17 4.99
CA PHE A 20 -2.44 8.92 5.75
C PHE A 20 -3.26 10.19 5.97
N VAL A 21 -3.36 11.00 4.92
CA VAL A 21 -4.13 12.25 4.93
C VAL A 21 -5.60 11.93 5.24
N GLY A 22 -6.17 12.67 6.19
CA GLY A 22 -7.56 12.50 6.58
C GLY A 22 -7.84 11.43 7.61
N TRP A 23 -6.84 10.67 8.02
CA TRP A 23 -7.04 9.68 9.10
C TRP A 23 -7.14 10.38 10.44
N PRO A 24 -8.13 10.01 11.29
CA PRO A 24 -8.26 10.63 12.62
C PRO A 24 -7.06 10.39 13.53
N THR A 25 -6.47 9.19 13.46
CA THR A 25 -5.28 8.83 14.23
C THR A 25 -4.33 8.10 13.30
N PRO A 26 -3.52 8.84 12.51
CA PRO A 26 -2.64 8.19 11.55
C PRO A 26 -1.47 7.48 12.25
N PRO A 27 -0.95 6.39 11.66
CA PRO A 27 0.30 5.81 12.14
C PRO A 27 1.43 6.85 12.05
N SER A 28 2.37 6.78 12.99
CA SER A 28 3.55 7.62 12.94
C SER A 28 4.46 7.20 11.77
N PRO A 29 5.35 8.09 11.29
CA PRO A 29 6.37 7.67 10.32
C PRO A 29 7.20 6.48 10.78
N ALA A 30 7.50 6.37 12.08
CA ALA A 30 8.23 5.25 12.63
C ALA A 30 7.43 3.93 12.50
N GLN A 31 6.13 3.99 12.80
CA GLN A 31 5.25 2.83 12.62
C GLN A 31 5.13 2.46 11.15
N HIS A 32 4.96 3.46 10.27
CA HIS A 32 4.86 3.24 8.84
C HIS A 32 6.12 2.54 8.31
N LEU A 33 7.31 3.02 8.70
CA LEU A 33 8.56 2.40 8.29
C LEU A 33 8.65 0.95 8.78
N ALA A 34 8.26 0.69 10.02
CA ALA A 34 8.26 -0.66 10.57
C ALA A 34 7.31 -1.58 9.80
N VAL A 35 6.13 -1.07 9.42
CA VAL A 35 5.17 -1.83 8.61
C VAL A 35 5.77 -2.20 7.25
N LEU A 36 6.40 -1.24 6.57
CA LEU A 36 6.98 -1.52 5.26
C LEU A 36 8.12 -2.53 5.36
N ARG A 37 8.98 -2.39 6.37
CA ARG A 37 10.09 -3.33 6.59
C ARG A 37 9.62 -4.73 6.98
N GLY A 38 8.46 -4.84 7.63
CA GLY A 38 7.88 -6.12 8.01
C GLY A 38 7.01 -6.75 6.93
N SER A 39 6.77 -6.06 5.85
CA SER A 39 5.90 -6.55 4.77
C SER A 39 6.61 -7.59 3.90
N TYR A 40 5.80 -8.50 3.33
CA TYR A 40 6.30 -9.51 2.41
C TYR A 40 6.84 -8.89 1.12
N ARG A 41 6.10 -7.92 0.57
CA ARG A 41 6.51 -7.15 -0.62
C ARG A 41 6.06 -5.71 -0.45
N VAL A 42 6.85 -4.79 -0.97
CA VAL A 42 6.54 -3.37 -0.99
C VAL A 42 6.95 -2.81 -2.35
N VAL A 43 6.16 -1.89 -2.88
CA VAL A 43 6.58 -1.08 -4.02
C VAL A 43 6.49 0.38 -3.61
N VAL A 44 7.55 1.12 -3.87
CA VAL A 44 7.64 2.54 -3.54
C VAL A 44 7.79 3.33 -4.83
N ALA A 45 7.00 4.38 -4.96
CA ALA A 45 7.08 5.32 -6.08
C ALA A 45 7.79 6.59 -5.64
N ARG A 46 8.73 7.07 -6.45
CA ARG A 46 9.48 8.30 -6.19
C ARG A 46 9.39 9.24 -7.38
N SER A 47 9.30 10.53 -7.05
CA SER A 47 9.54 11.60 -8.01
C SER A 47 10.88 12.22 -7.61
N HIS A 48 11.91 11.99 -8.42
CA HIS A 48 13.29 12.28 -8.04
C HIS A 48 13.61 11.51 -6.75
N ASP A 49 14.01 12.19 -5.68
CA ASP A 49 14.33 11.52 -4.42
C ASP A 49 13.17 11.52 -3.42
N THR A 50 12.01 12.06 -3.81
CA THR A 50 10.87 12.18 -2.91
C THR A 50 9.94 10.97 -3.06
N VAL A 51 9.60 10.31 -1.96
CA VAL A 51 8.61 9.24 -1.95
C VAL A 51 7.22 9.85 -2.13
N VAL A 52 6.54 9.46 -3.20
CA VAL A 52 5.21 10.03 -3.55
C VAL A 52 4.09 9.01 -3.44
N GLY A 53 4.41 7.74 -3.32
CA GLY A 53 3.39 6.71 -3.15
C GLY A 53 4.01 5.39 -2.71
N PHE A 54 3.17 4.49 -2.22
CA PHE A 54 3.60 3.17 -1.82
C PHE A 54 2.42 2.20 -1.82
N VAL A 55 2.74 0.92 -1.87
CA VAL A 55 1.80 -0.17 -1.61
C VAL A 55 2.56 -1.24 -0.84
N ASN A 56 1.90 -1.88 0.13
CA ASN A 56 2.51 -2.99 0.85
C ASN A 56 1.61 -4.21 0.82
N MET A 57 2.25 -5.38 0.94
CA MET A 57 1.58 -6.67 0.89
C MET A 57 2.12 -7.54 2.02
N ILE A 58 1.23 -8.13 2.79
CA ILE A 58 1.59 -9.12 3.80
C ILE A 58 1.17 -10.50 3.30
N SER A 59 1.93 -11.54 3.64
CA SER A 59 1.69 -12.87 3.07
C SER A 59 2.40 -13.95 3.89
N ASP A 60 1.87 -15.17 3.82
CA ASP A 60 2.57 -16.36 4.30
C ASP A 60 3.67 -16.79 3.30
N GLY A 61 3.70 -16.22 2.10
CA GLY A 61 4.65 -16.58 1.06
C GLY A 61 4.32 -17.88 0.34
N VAL A 62 3.19 -18.49 0.66
CA VAL A 62 2.81 -19.82 0.16
C VAL A 62 1.53 -19.78 -0.66
N LEU A 63 0.44 -19.26 -0.09
CA LEU A 63 -0.87 -19.31 -0.76
C LEU A 63 -1.61 -17.99 -0.78
N THR A 64 -1.57 -17.19 0.28
CA THR A 64 -2.42 -16.00 0.36
C THR A 64 -1.63 -14.76 0.73
N ALA A 65 -2.17 -13.61 0.31
CA ALA A 65 -1.62 -12.32 0.65
C ALA A 65 -2.74 -11.32 0.89
N PHE A 66 -2.44 -10.25 1.61
CA PHE A 66 -3.35 -9.14 1.83
C PHE A 66 -2.63 -7.84 1.58
N ILE A 67 -3.31 -6.89 0.94
CA ILE A 67 -2.78 -5.54 0.69
C ILE A 67 -3.46 -4.59 1.67
N PRO A 68 -2.79 -4.20 2.78
CA PRO A 68 -3.38 -3.30 3.76
C PRO A 68 -3.48 -1.86 3.25
N TRP A 69 -2.44 -1.34 2.59
CA TRP A 69 -2.37 0.06 2.24
C TRP A 69 -1.86 0.28 0.83
N LEU A 70 -2.51 1.21 0.14
CA LEU A 70 -2.08 1.76 -1.14
C LEU A 70 -2.33 3.26 -1.03
N GLU A 71 -1.28 4.07 -1.10
CA GLU A 71 -1.44 5.52 -1.02
C GLU A 71 -0.54 6.25 -2.00
N VAL A 72 -1.06 7.36 -2.50
CA VAL A 72 -0.32 8.31 -3.33
C VAL A 72 -0.56 9.69 -2.72
N ARG A 73 0.50 10.49 -2.57
CA ARG A 73 0.35 11.85 -2.03
C ARG A 73 -0.66 12.64 -2.86
N PRO A 74 -1.48 13.49 -2.22
CA PRO A 74 -2.55 14.19 -2.93
C PRO A 74 -2.10 14.94 -4.18
N GLU A 75 -0.94 15.60 -4.12
CA GLU A 75 -0.42 16.39 -5.25
C GLU A 75 0.05 15.53 -6.43
N PHE A 76 0.16 14.21 -6.25
CA PHE A 76 0.57 13.28 -7.31
C PHE A 76 -0.56 12.35 -7.75
N GLN A 77 -1.76 12.52 -7.23
CA GLN A 77 -2.92 11.70 -7.62
C GLN A 77 -3.39 12.07 -9.04
N GLY A 78 -4.10 11.15 -9.68
CA GLY A 78 -4.63 11.37 -11.02
C GLY A 78 -3.62 11.19 -12.14
N GLN A 79 -2.46 10.62 -11.86
CA GLN A 79 -1.38 10.42 -12.84
C GLN A 79 -1.08 8.94 -13.11
N GLY A 80 -1.89 8.02 -12.58
CA GLY A 80 -1.70 6.59 -12.79
C GLY A 80 -0.70 5.93 -11.86
N ILE A 81 -0.18 6.64 -10.86
CA ILE A 81 0.81 6.08 -9.94
C ILE A 81 0.23 4.94 -9.11
N GLY A 82 -0.98 5.11 -8.56
CA GLY A 82 -1.63 4.05 -7.78
C GLY A 82 -1.84 2.79 -8.60
N THR A 83 -2.26 2.93 -9.85
CA THR A 83 -2.45 1.79 -10.75
C THR A 83 -1.15 1.07 -11.02
N GLU A 84 -0.07 1.81 -11.24
CA GLU A 84 1.23 1.20 -11.49
C GLU A 84 1.77 0.49 -10.25
N LEU A 85 1.57 1.08 -9.06
CA LEU A 85 1.92 0.44 -7.80
C LEU A 85 1.20 -0.91 -7.65
N MET A 86 -0.11 -0.92 -7.91
CA MET A 86 -0.90 -2.16 -7.81
C MET A 86 -0.44 -3.20 -8.82
N ARG A 87 -0.21 -2.79 -10.07
CA ARG A 87 0.27 -3.73 -11.09
C ARG A 87 1.58 -4.38 -10.68
N ARG A 88 2.50 -3.60 -10.13
CA ARG A 88 3.81 -4.09 -9.73
C ARG A 88 3.75 -5.01 -8.52
N VAL A 89 2.95 -4.67 -7.49
CA VAL A 89 2.87 -5.53 -6.31
C VAL A 89 2.15 -6.83 -6.65
N LEU A 90 1.12 -6.80 -7.51
CA LEU A 90 0.44 -8.02 -7.94
C LEU A 90 1.37 -8.92 -8.75
N ALA A 91 2.25 -8.34 -9.56
CA ALA A 91 3.25 -9.11 -10.31
C ALA A 91 4.21 -9.85 -9.37
N GLU A 92 4.48 -9.31 -8.18
CA GLU A 92 5.31 -9.97 -7.17
C GLU A 92 4.62 -11.16 -6.51
N ALA A 93 3.33 -11.36 -6.75
CA ALA A 93 2.51 -12.37 -6.08
C ALA A 93 1.89 -13.38 -7.05
N GLU A 94 2.39 -13.50 -8.27
CA GLU A 94 1.82 -14.41 -9.27
C GLU A 94 1.88 -15.87 -8.86
N HIS A 95 2.78 -16.23 -7.94
CA HIS A 95 2.92 -17.58 -7.42
C HIS A 95 1.91 -17.91 -6.32
N LEU A 96 1.14 -16.93 -5.86
CA LEU A 96 0.18 -17.12 -4.77
C LEU A 96 -1.22 -17.40 -5.31
N TYR A 97 -1.98 -18.19 -4.55
CA TYR A 97 -3.35 -18.52 -4.89
C TYR A 97 -4.27 -17.30 -4.87
N SER A 98 -4.15 -16.43 -3.87
CA SER A 98 -5.08 -15.32 -3.69
C SER A 98 -4.39 -14.11 -3.09
N VAL A 99 -4.74 -12.92 -3.60
CA VAL A 99 -4.36 -11.64 -3.02
C VAL A 99 -5.65 -10.89 -2.73
N ASP A 100 -5.86 -10.50 -1.49
CA ASP A 100 -7.09 -9.86 -1.04
C ASP A 100 -6.82 -8.44 -0.59
N LEU A 101 -7.83 -7.58 -0.68
CA LEU A 101 -7.82 -6.25 -0.08
C LEU A 101 -9.24 -5.85 0.29
N VAL A 102 -9.36 -4.81 1.12
CA VAL A 102 -10.64 -4.22 1.48
C VAL A 102 -10.60 -2.77 1.05
N CYS A 103 -11.68 -2.28 0.47
CA CYS A 103 -11.75 -0.90 0.01
C CYS A 103 -13.13 -0.31 0.27
N ASP A 104 -13.21 1.01 0.24
CA ASP A 104 -14.51 1.70 0.28
C ASP A 104 -15.29 1.39 -1.00
N GLU A 105 -16.62 1.39 -0.90
CA GLU A 105 -17.50 1.03 -2.01
C GLU A 105 -17.22 1.84 -3.27
N GLU A 106 -16.94 3.13 -3.13
CA GLU A 106 -16.67 3.98 -4.30
C GLU A 106 -15.37 3.62 -5.03
N LEU A 107 -14.46 2.86 -4.40
CA LEU A 107 -13.23 2.40 -5.04
C LEU A 107 -13.38 1.04 -5.70
N ARG A 108 -14.50 0.38 -5.50
CA ARG A 108 -14.73 -0.94 -6.09
C ARG A 108 -14.57 -0.97 -7.60
N PRO A 109 -15.13 -0.04 -8.38
CA PRO A 109 -14.92 -0.05 -9.84
C PRO A 109 -13.46 0.09 -10.23
N TYR A 110 -12.68 0.85 -9.46
CA TYR A 110 -11.24 1.00 -9.70
C TYR A 110 -10.53 -0.35 -9.61
N TYR A 111 -10.79 -1.11 -8.55
CA TYR A 111 -10.13 -2.41 -8.36
C TYR A 111 -10.67 -3.48 -9.31
N GLU A 112 -11.94 -3.40 -9.69
CA GLU A 112 -12.50 -4.30 -10.72
C GLU A 112 -11.82 -4.11 -12.06
N ARG A 113 -11.47 -2.87 -12.42
CA ARG A 113 -10.72 -2.61 -13.65
C ARG A 113 -9.32 -3.22 -13.63
N LEU A 114 -8.77 -3.46 -12.45
CA LEU A 114 -7.49 -4.14 -12.29
C LEU A 114 -7.61 -5.67 -12.22
N GLY A 115 -8.81 -6.19 -12.41
CA GLY A 115 -9.08 -7.62 -12.44
C GLY A 115 -9.59 -8.22 -11.14
N GLY A 116 -9.85 -7.40 -10.14
CA GLY A 116 -10.38 -7.87 -8.87
C GLY A 116 -11.84 -8.29 -8.95
N VAL A 117 -12.23 -9.23 -8.09
CA VAL A 117 -13.59 -9.70 -7.95
C VAL A 117 -14.08 -9.34 -6.56
N ALA A 118 -15.21 -8.63 -6.49
CA ALA A 118 -15.73 -8.15 -5.21
C ALA A 118 -16.37 -9.28 -4.40
N LEU A 119 -15.96 -9.38 -3.14
CA LEU A 119 -16.56 -10.25 -2.15
C LEU A 119 -16.76 -9.45 -0.87
N THR A 120 -17.56 -9.96 0.06
CA THR A 120 -17.79 -9.28 1.33
C THR A 120 -16.62 -9.53 2.29
N GLY A 121 -16.05 -8.44 2.80
CA GLY A 121 -15.01 -8.50 3.81
C GLY A 121 -15.52 -8.11 5.18
N MET A 122 -14.85 -8.59 6.23
CA MET A 122 -15.14 -8.24 7.62
C MET A 122 -13.88 -7.69 8.27
N ILE A 123 -14.03 -6.64 9.06
CA ILE A 123 -12.91 -5.94 9.68
C ILE A 123 -13.12 -5.82 11.19
N TRP A 124 -12.08 -6.13 11.94
CA TRP A 124 -12.01 -5.84 13.37
C TRP A 124 -10.92 -4.78 13.57
N ARG A 125 -11.28 -3.62 14.09
CA ARG A 125 -10.34 -2.50 14.26
C ARG A 125 -10.16 -2.11 15.71
N ASN A 126 -8.91 -1.85 16.08
CA ASN A 126 -8.55 -1.24 17.35
C ASN A 126 -7.72 0.01 17.04
N ARG A 127 -8.39 1.16 17.03
CA ARG A 127 -7.73 2.42 16.64
C ARG A 127 -6.65 2.84 17.64
N ALA A 128 -6.75 2.42 18.89
CA ALA A 128 -5.74 2.74 19.89
C ALA A 128 -4.36 2.18 19.53
N ALA A 129 -4.30 1.14 18.70
CA ALA A 129 -3.02 0.59 18.25
C ALA A 129 -2.19 1.58 17.42
N CYS A 130 -2.84 2.57 16.80
CA CYS A 130 -2.13 3.60 16.04
C CYS A 130 -1.55 4.70 16.93
N GLU A 131 -1.91 4.73 18.21
CA GLU A 131 -1.43 5.75 19.14
C GLU A 131 -0.05 5.42 19.71
N GLY A 132 0.37 4.20 19.55
CA GLY A 132 1.67 3.74 20.02
C GLY A 132 2.79 4.10 19.08
#